data_e5c524d7696b905d3836be973904a1c5
#
_entry.id   e5c524d7696b905d3836be973904a1c5
#
_cell.length_a   1.000
_cell.length_b   1.000
_cell.length_c   1.000
_cell.angle_alpha   90.00
_cell.angle_beta   90.00
_cell.angle_gamma   90.00
#
_symmetry.space_group_name_H-M   'P 1'
#
loop_
_entity.id
_entity.type
_entity.pdbx_description
1 polymer ?
#
loop_
_entity_poly.entity_id
_entity_poly.type
_entity_poly.pdbx_seq_one_letter_code
_entity_poly.pdbx_strand_id
1 'polypeptide(L)'
;MVALNWQTYDLGLQINEAMFASLHDHTGYVLKPKELRSSRTTSDPLGDTVTVKLRKDKKLVKFSIDVISAQQLPRPKDQRPDEFFDPFVEVEVFSADDKAKGASTVEGGVEAGDSKAPSGLGAPTRRRTIVIRENGFSPIFSKGGNGKMSFSVQTKFESLVFVRFSLYNDSHPGDRSSMFASYTAKLISLQQGTLLR
;
A
#
# COMPACT_ATOMS: atom_id res chain seq x y z
N MET A 1 18.87 10.39 -11.93
CA MET A 1 18.37 9.13 -12.54
C MET A 1 18.01 8.21 -11.38
N VAL A 2 16.85 7.57 -11.42
CA VAL A 2 16.44 6.56 -10.44
C VAL A 2 16.46 5.23 -11.15
N ALA A 3 17.16 4.25 -10.61
CA ALA A 3 17.20 2.87 -11.10
C ALA A 3 16.48 1.98 -10.09
N LEU A 4 15.63 1.09 -10.57
CA LEU A 4 14.91 0.10 -9.78
C LEU A 4 15.46 -1.29 -10.09
N ASN A 5 15.60 -2.11 -9.06
CA ASN A 5 16.07 -3.48 -9.23
C ASN A 5 14.88 -4.41 -9.51
N TRP A 6 14.68 -4.73 -10.79
CA TRP A 6 13.60 -5.62 -11.24
C TRP A 6 13.73 -7.06 -10.74
N GLN A 7 14.90 -7.47 -10.32
CA GLN A 7 15.16 -8.85 -9.88
C GLN A 7 14.61 -9.12 -8.47
N THR A 8 14.51 -8.11 -7.63
CA THR A 8 14.14 -8.28 -6.21
C THR A 8 12.66 -8.06 -5.93
N TYR A 9 11.91 -7.46 -6.87
CA TYR A 9 10.51 -7.09 -6.69
C TYR A 9 10.25 -6.41 -5.33
N ASP A 10 11.11 -5.48 -4.99
CA ASP A 10 11.06 -4.74 -3.73
C ASP A 10 9.91 -3.72 -3.70
N LEU A 11 9.71 -3.10 -2.53
CA LEU A 11 8.64 -2.11 -2.36
C LEU A 11 8.76 -0.93 -3.35
N GLY A 12 9.97 -0.51 -3.68
CA GLY A 12 10.20 0.57 -4.64
C GLY A 12 9.64 0.22 -6.02
N LEU A 13 9.90 -1.00 -6.49
CA LEU A 13 9.37 -1.50 -7.74
C LEU A 13 7.85 -1.66 -7.70
N GLN A 14 7.30 -2.22 -6.62
CA GLN A 14 5.84 -2.40 -6.45
C GLN A 14 5.09 -1.05 -6.50
N ILE A 15 5.60 -0.02 -5.83
CA ILE A 15 5.02 1.34 -5.88
C ILE A 15 5.15 1.93 -7.29
N ASN A 16 6.28 1.71 -7.97
CA ASN A 16 6.48 2.15 -9.34
C ASN A 16 5.48 1.50 -10.28
N GLU A 17 5.29 0.19 -10.21
CA GLU A 17 4.28 -0.52 -11.01
C GLU A 17 2.87 0.01 -10.73
N ALA A 18 2.50 0.19 -9.47
CA ALA A 18 1.21 0.76 -9.09
C ALA A 18 1.00 2.18 -9.62
N MET A 19 2.09 2.96 -9.75
CA MET A 19 2.04 4.29 -10.34
C MET A 19 1.64 4.26 -11.81
N PHE A 20 2.14 3.29 -12.57
CA PHE A 20 1.91 3.16 -14.02
C PHE A 20 0.67 2.30 -14.34
N ALA A 21 0.33 1.30 -13.52
CA ALA A 21 -0.82 0.44 -13.72
C ALA A 21 -2.18 1.18 -13.73
N SER A 22 -2.23 2.37 -13.15
CA SER A 22 -3.45 3.20 -13.13
C SER A 22 -3.76 3.88 -14.47
N LEU A 23 -2.93 3.71 -15.48
CA LEU A 23 -3.11 4.31 -16.79
C LEU A 23 -3.97 3.41 -17.68
N HIS A 24 -4.98 4.01 -18.28
CA HIS A 24 -5.90 3.31 -19.19
C HIS A 24 -5.23 2.80 -20.48
N ASP A 25 -4.17 3.47 -20.90
CA ASP A 25 -3.47 3.23 -22.17
C ASP A 25 -2.17 2.42 -22.04
N HIS A 26 -1.77 2.08 -20.82
CA HIS A 26 -0.55 1.32 -20.52
C HIS A 26 0.73 1.85 -21.19
N THR A 27 0.78 3.17 -21.47
CA THR A 27 1.88 3.80 -22.23
C THR A 27 3.21 3.86 -21.49
N GLY A 28 3.24 3.57 -20.20
CA GLY A 28 4.46 3.68 -19.39
C GLY A 28 4.87 5.13 -19.07
N TYR A 29 4.05 6.12 -19.40
CA TYR A 29 4.25 7.52 -19.05
C TYR A 29 3.09 8.00 -18.19
N VAL A 30 3.41 8.57 -17.03
CA VAL A 30 2.43 9.15 -16.11
C VAL A 30 2.65 10.65 -16.02
N LEU A 31 1.60 11.41 -16.20
CA LEU A 31 1.67 12.85 -15.96
C LEU A 31 2.03 13.10 -14.49
N LYS A 32 3.09 13.88 -14.25
CA LYS A 32 3.50 14.24 -12.89
C LYS A 32 2.29 14.76 -12.11
N PRO A 33 2.04 14.30 -10.87
CA PRO A 33 0.91 14.74 -10.06
C PRO A 33 0.76 16.27 -10.04
N LYS A 34 -0.49 16.74 -10.08
CA LYS A 34 -0.80 18.18 -10.13
C LYS A 34 -0.11 18.94 -9.00
N GLU A 35 -0.01 18.31 -7.85
CA GLU A 35 0.63 18.84 -6.65
C GLU A 35 2.13 19.10 -6.85
N LEU A 36 2.77 18.35 -7.72
CA LEU A 36 4.20 18.45 -8.01
C LEU A 36 4.51 19.30 -9.26
N ARG A 37 3.48 19.69 -10.03
CA ARG A 37 3.66 20.50 -11.27
C ARG A 37 3.65 21.99 -11.05
N SER A 38 3.12 22.48 -9.94
CA SER A 38 2.93 23.91 -9.73
C SER A 38 4.13 24.57 -9.03
N SER A 39 5.14 24.94 -9.81
CA SER A 39 5.86 26.17 -9.58
C SER A 39 5.28 27.21 -10.54
N ARG A 40 4.39 28.08 -10.08
CA ARG A 40 4.05 29.27 -10.88
C ARG A 40 5.24 30.20 -10.81
N THR A 41 5.95 30.29 -11.91
CA THR A 41 6.86 31.40 -12.16
C THR A 41 5.96 32.56 -12.60
N THR A 42 5.65 33.47 -11.71
CA THR A 42 5.08 34.76 -12.09
C THR A 42 6.27 35.67 -12.37
N SER A 43 6.47 36.04 -13.61
CA SER A 43 7.36 37.16 -14.00
C SER A 43 6.60 38.43 -13.66
N ASP A 44 7.14 39.21 -12.73
CA ASP A 44 6.72 40.60 -12.49
C ASP A 44 7.12 41.44 -13.67
N PRO A 45 6.37 42.52 -14.01
CA PRO A 45 6.75 43.46 -15.10
C PRO A 45 8.13 44.10 -14.94
N LEU A 46 8.75 44.00 -13.78
CA LEU A 46 10.09 44.48 -13.43
C LEU A 46 11.20 43.41 -13.63
N GLY A 47 10.89 42.24 -14.18
CA GLY A 47 11.89 41.23 -14.55
C GLY A 47 12.39 40.34 -13.40
N ASP A 48 11.89 40.49 -12.18
CA ASP A 48 12.24 39.60 -11.06
C ASP A 48 11.41 38.34 -11.09
N THR A 49 12.09 37.19 -11.13
CA THR A 49 11.47 35.85 -11.14
C THR A 49 11.15 35.44 -9.70
N VAL A 50 9.92 35.66 -9.26
CA VAL A 50 9.46 35.21 -7.94
C VAL A 50 8.90 33.82 -8.04
N THR A 51 9.60 32.84 -7.49
CA THR A 51 9.10 31.47 -7.38
C THR A 51 8.21 31.35 -6.16
N VAL A 52 6.90 31.49 -6.33
CA VAL A 52 5.93 31.26 -5.26
C VAL A 52 5.79 29.77 -5.02
N LYS A 53 6.44 29.22 -4.00
CA LYS A 53 6.17 27.89 -3.48
C LYS A 53 4.83 27.90 -2.77
N LEU A 54 3.79 27.39 -3.42
CA LEU A 54 2.50 27.16 -2.78
C LEU A 54 2.68 26.16 -1.63
N ARG A 55 2.61 26.66 -0.40
CA ARG A 55 2.45 25.79 0.78
C ARG A 55 1.10 25.11 0.66
N LYS A 56 1.11 23.80 0.41
CA LYS A 56 -0.12 23.00 0.43
C LYS A 56 -0.35 22.53 1.85
N ASP A 57 -1.55 22.80 2.35
CA ASP A 57 -1.99 22.26 3.63
C ASP A 57 -2.20 20.75 3.51
N LYS A 58 -1.94 20.03 4.59
CA LYS A 58 -2.22 18.59 4.64
C LYS A 58 -3.73 18.37 4.64
N LYS A 59 -4.18 17.44 3.80
CA LYS A 59 -5.55 16.95 3.78
C LYS A 59 -5.64 15.67 4.59
N LEU A 60 -6.78 15.47 5.23
CA LEU A 60 -7.10 14.23 5.91
C LEU A 60 -7.90 13.33 4.95
N VAL A 61 -7.29 12.23 4.54
CA VAL A 61 -7.91 11.20 3.69
C VAL A 61 -8.36 10.06 4.59
N LYS A 62 -9.66 9.77 4.63
CA LYS A 62 -10.25 8.67 5.40
C LYS A 62 -10.85 7.66 4.45
N PHE A 63 -10.55 6.39 4.67
CA PHE A 63 -11.13 5.28 3.92
C PHE A 63 -11.12 4.00 4.75
N SER A 64 -11.91 3.02 4.35
CA SER A 64 -11.92 1.69 4.98
C SER A 64 -11.74 0.61 3.92
N ILE A 65 -11.05 -0.45 4.31
CA ILE A 65 -10.82 -1.65 3.52
C ILE A 65 -11.41 -2.81 4.30
N ASP A 66 -12.18 -3.65 3.63
CA ASP A 66 -12.67 -4.91 4.19
C ASP A 66 -12.11 -6.07 3.38
N VAL A 67 -11.18 -6.81 3.99
CA VAL A 67 -10.60 -8.02 3.40
C VAL A 67 -11.56 -9.18 3.65
N ILE A 68 -12.39 -9.49 2.66
CA ILE A 68 -13.48 -10.46 2.81
C ILE A 68 -12.92 -11.89 2.75
N SER A 69 -12.31 -12.24 1.64
CA SER A 69 -11.80 -13.60 1.38
C SER A 69 -10.74 -13.58 0.29
N ALA A 70 -10.03 -14.68 0.17
CA ALA A 70 -9.22 -14.96 -1.01
C ALA A 70 -9.62 -16.33 -1.58
N GLN A 71 -9.36 -16.54 -2.86
CA GLN A 71 -9.70 -17.78 -3.54
C GLN A 71 -8.52 -18.27 -4.37
N GLN A 72 -8.33 -19.57 -4.39
CA GLN A 72 -7.29 -20.23 -5.20
C GLN A 72 -5.89 -19.63 -4.95
N LEU A 73 -5.56 -19.38 -3.68
CA LEU A 73 -4.25 -18.83 -3.35
C LEU A 73 -3.13 -19.77 -3.84
N PRO A 74 -2.07 -19.20 -4.43
CA PRO A 74 -0.90 -19.97 -4.79
C PRO A 74 -0.25 -20.53 -3.53
N ARG A 75 0.22 -21.76 -3.60
CA ARG A 75 0.97 -22.36 -2.49
C ARG A 75 2.31 -21.63 -2.31
N PRO A 76 2.69 -21.31 -1.05
CA PRO A 76 4.03 -20.80 -0.76
C PRO A 76 5.12 -21.76 -1.25
N LYS A 77 6.24 -21.23 -1.75
CA LYS A 77 7.30 -22.03 -2.38
C LYS A 77 7.92 -23.09 -1.45
N ASP A 78 7.99 -22.77 -0.16
CA ASP A 78 8.64 -23.61 0.84
C ASP A 78 7.67 -24.62 1.51
N GLN A 79 6.42 -24.66 1.05
CA GLN A 79 5.39 -25.53 1.59
C GLN A 79 5.27 -26.82 0.78
N ARG A 80 5.21 -27.99 1.45
CA ARG A 80 4.98 -29.29 0.81
C ARG A 80 3.57 -29.40 0.23
N PRO A 81 3.36 -30.21 -0.81
CA PRO A 81 2.04 -30.35 -1.45
C PRO A 81 0.92 -30.85 -0.53
N ASP A 82 1.26 -31.64 0.47
CA ASP A 82 0.37 -32.26 1.46
C ASP A 82 0.17 -31.43 2.74
N GLU A 83 0.92 -30.36 2.92
CA GLU A 83 0.80 -29.48 4.08
C GLU A 83 -0.25 -28.39 3.86
N PHE A 84 -1.03 -28.13 4.90
CA PHE A 84 -1.89 -26.97 4.97
C PHE A 84 -1.05 -25.72 5.26
N PHE A 85 -1.53 -24.57 4.83
CA PHE A 85 -0.91 -23.30 5.17
C PHE A 85 -1.93 -22.31 5.72
N ASP A 86 -1.45 -21.39 6.53
CA ASP A 86 -2.21 -20.51 7.40
C ASP A 86 -2.09 -19.06 6.91
N PRO A 87 -2.91 -18.65 5.91
CA PRO A 87 -2.78 -17.34 5.32
C PRO A 87 -3.33 -16.23 6.21
N PHE A 88 -2.68 -15.07 6.12
CA PHE A 88 -3.25 -13.79 6.52
C PHE A 88 -2.87 -12.71 5.52
N VAL A 89 -3.64 -11.63 5.52
CA VAL A 89 -3.40 -10.47 4.67
C VAL A 89 -2.94 -9.30 5.52
N GLU A 90 -1.82 -8.71 5.17
CA GLU A 90 -1.38 -7.44 5.71
C GLU A 90 -1.73 -6.31 4.73
N VAL A 91 -2.34 -5.26 5.24
CA VAL A 91 -2.69 -4.04 4.49
C VAL A 91 -1.81 -2.92 4.99
N GLU A 92 -1.07 -2.33 4.07
CA GLU A 92 -0.14 -1.23 4.34
C GLU A 92 -0.50 -0.01 3.50
N VAL A 93 -0.40 1.16 4.11
CA VAL A 93 -0.67 2.44 3.44
C VAL A 93 0.58 3.29 3.44
N PHE A 94 0.95 3.76 2.26
CA PHE A 94 2.12 4.62 2.04
C PHE A 94 1.67 5.99 1.54
N SER A 95 2.27 7.04 2.07
CA SER A 95 2.09 8.41 1.60
C SER A 95 3.44 9.06 1.34
N ALA A 96 3.53 9.87 0.30
CA ALA A 96 4.78 10.51 -0.11
C ALA A 96 5.37 11.47 0.94
N ASP A 97 4.57 11.94 1.89
CA ASP A 97 4.98 12.90 2.94
C ASP A 97 4.79 12.37 4.37
N ASP A 98 4.60 11.07 4.53
CA ASP A 98 4.41 10.42 5.84
C ASP A 98 5.76 10.24 6.57
N LYS A 99 6.37 11.36 6.95
CA LYS A 99 7.62 11.38 7.73
C LYS A 99 7.40 11.63 9.22
N ALA A 100 6.20 12.02 9.62
CA ALA A 100 5.90 12.37 11.00
C ALA A 100 5.20 11.22 11.73
N LYS A 101 5.74 10.80 12.87
CA LYS A 101 5.02 9.92 13.80
C LYS A 101 3.64 10.51 14.11
N GLY A 102 2.58 9.73 13.93
CA GLY A 102 1.21 10.13 14.22
C GLY A 102 0.47 10.88 13.09
N ALA A 103 1.08 11.02 11.91
CA ALA A 103 0.40 11.61 10.75
C ALA A 103 -0.69 10.71 10.16
N SER A 104 -0.66 9.42 10.47
CA SER A 104 -1.63 8.43 10.00
C SER A 104 -2.04 7.54 11.16
N THR A 105 -3.32 7.20 11.20
CA THR A 105 -3.89 6.28 12.19
C THR A 105 -4.67 5.17 11.50
N VAL A 106 -4.77 4.03 12.17
CA VAL A 106 -5.56 2.90 11.69
C VAL A 106 -6.30 2.25 12.86
N GLU A 107 -7.55 1.89 12.60
CA GLU A 107 -8.44 1.20 13.53
C GLU A 107 -8.93 -0.10 12.91
N GLY A 108 -9.18 -1.11 13.74
CA GLY A 108 -9.62 -2.45 13.31
C GLY A 108 -8.45 -3.36 12.90
N GLY A 109 -8.78 -4.57 12.49
CA GLY A 109 -7.79 -5.61 12.22
C GLY A 109 -6.95 -5.98 13.44
N VAL A 110 -5.88 -6.73 13.21
CA VAL A 110 -4.88 -7.13 14.20
C VAL A 110 -3.61 -6.29 13.99
N GLU A 111 -2.90 -5.96 15.06
CA GLU A 111 -1.63 -5.27 14.95
C GLU A 111 -0.62 -6.12 14.14
N ALA A 112 -0.04 -5.50 13.13
CA ALA A 112 1.08 -6.12 12.44
C ALA A 112 2.30 -6.02 13.37
N GLY A 113 2.87 -7.17 13.73
CA GLY A 113 4.06 -7.22 14.60
C GLY A 113 5.24 -6.41 14.04
N ASP A 114 6.29 -6.25 14.83
CA ASP A 114 7.49 -5.44 14.56
C ASP A 114 8.35 -5.92 13.37
N SER A 115 7.77 -6.21 12.22
CA SER A 115 8.57 -6.35 11.03
C SER A 115 9.13 -4.96 10.67
N LYS A 116 10.45 -4.83 10.67
CA LYS A 116 11.16 -3.59 10.35
C LYS A 116 10.64 -3.03 9.03
N ALA A 117 10.02 -1.85 9.09
CA ALA A 117 9.69 -1.11 7.88
C ALA A 117 10.94 -1.00 6.99
N PRO A 118 10.79 -1.12 5.66
CA PRO A 118 11.91 -0.91 4.76
C PRO A 118 12.54 0.45 5.06
N SER A 119 13.84 0.47 5.32
CA SER A 119 14.57 1.70 5.62
C SER A 119 14.43 2.69 4.46
N GLY A 120 13.91 3.89 4.72
CA GLY A 120 13.87 4.99 3.76
C GLY A 120 12.47 5.45 3.31
N LEU A 121 11.45 4.64 3.41
CA LEU A 121 10.05 5.07 3.32
C LEU A 121 9.53 5.19 4.76
N GLY A 122 8.84 6.26 5.10
CA GLY A 122 8.26 6.43 6.45
C GLY A 122 7.53 5.17 6.90
N ALA A 123 7.44 4.94 8.21
CA ALA A 123 6.79 3.76 8.76
C ALA A 123 5.36 3.67 8.20
N PRO A 124 5.04 2.67 7.39
CA PRO A 124 3.71 2.57 6.82
C PRO A 124 2.70 2.32 7.93
N THR A 125 1.55 2.97 7.81
CA THR A 125 0.40 2.61 8.62
C THR A 125 -0.10 1.26 8.14
N ARG A 126 -0.06 0.24 9.00
CA ARG A 126 -0.37 -1.13 8.61
C ARG A 126 -1.20 -1.87 9.64
N ARG A 127 -2.03 -2.79 9.16
CA ARG A 127 -2.81 -3.76 9.94
C ARG A 127 -2.88 -5.07 9.18
N ARG A 128 -3.17 -6.15 9.89
CA ARG A 128 -3.38 -7.46 9.29
C ARG A 128 -4.74 -8.06 9.67
N THR A 129 -5.18 -9.01 8.87
CA THR A 129 -6.32 -9.86 9.22
C THR A 129 -5.92 -10.85 10.31
N ILE A 130 -6.90 -11.56 10.84
CA ILE A 130 -6.64 -12.79 11.58
C ILE A 130 -5.98 -13.82 10.67
N VAL A 131 -5.23 -14.74 11.27
CA VAL A 131 -4.69 -15.90 10.56
C VAL A 131 -5.79 -16.93 10.41
N ILE A 132 -5.98 -17.44 9.18
CA ILE A 132 -6.93 -18.53 8.92
C ILE A 132 -6.17 -19.85 8.94
N ARG A 133 -6.47 -20.68 9.92
CA ARG A 133 -5.78 -21.96 10.11
C ARG A 133 -6.27 -23.01 9.11
N GLU A 134 -5.34 -23.80 8.57
CA GLU A 134 -5.59 -24.99 7.75
C GLU A 134 -6.45 -24.77 6.49
N ASN A 135 -6.64 -23.52 6.08
CA ASN A 135 -7.43 -23.18 4.89
C ASN A 135 -6.69 -22.18 4.00
N GLY A 136 -5.67 -22.66 3.33
CA GLY A 136 -4.90 -21.85 2.39
C GLY A 136 -5.57 -21.69 1.02
N PHE A 137 -6.55 -22.51 0.66
CA PHE A 137 -7.14 -22.46 -0.68
C PHE A 137 -8.23 -21.39 -0.83
N SER A 138 -9.12 -21.26 0.13
CA SER A 138 -10.24 -20.31 0.08
C SER A 138 -10.53 -19.69 1.46
N PRO A 139 -9.57 -18.95 2.04
CA PRO A 139 -9.73 -18.36 3.37
C PRO A 139 -10.77 -17.24 3.37
N ILE A 140 -11.54 -17.15 4.47
CA ILE A 140 -12.52 -16.08 4.72
C ILE A 140 -12.04 -15.27 5.92
N PHE A 141 -11.64 -14.03 5.69
CA PHE A 141 -11.05 -13.13 6.69
C PHE A 141 -12.08 -12.25 7.40
N SER A 142 -13.22 -11.95 6.75
CA SER A 142 -14.25 -11.06 7.29
C SER A 142 -15.10 -11.65 8.41
N LYS A 143 -14.92 -12.94 8.74
CA LYS A 143 -15.70 -13.61 9.77
C LYS A 143 -15.53 -12.92 11.13
N GLY A 144 -16.65 -12.49 11.71
CA GLY A 144 -16.65 -11.74 12.98
C GLY A 144 -16.18 -10.28 12.89
N GLY A 145 -16.12 -9.67 11.69
CA GLY A 145 -15.75 -8.27 11.49
C GLY A 145 -14.23 -8.01 11.50
N ASN A 146 -13.41 -9.05 11.58
CA ASN A 146 -11.94 -8.92 11.68
C ASN A 146 -11.24 -8.53 10.38
N GLY A 147 -11.94 -8.54 9.24
CA GLY A 147 -11.40 -8.12 7.95
C GLY A 147 -11.41 -6.61 7.74
N LYS A 148 -12.19 -5.85 8.54
CA LYS A 148 -12.39 -4.42 8.34
C LYS A 148 -11.33 -3.59 9.04
N MET A 149 -10.70 -2.70 8.28
CA MET A 149 -9.66 -1.77 8.71
C MET A 149 -9.99 -0.37 8.23
N SER A 150 -9.96 0.62 9.11
CA SER A 150 -10.24 2.03 8.80
C SER A 150 -8.98 2.84 8.93
N PHE A 151 -8.60 3.52 7.87
CA PHE A 151 -7.38 4.30 7.75
C PHE A 151 -7.69 5.79 7.72
N SER A 152 -6.83 6.57 8.38
CA SER A 152 -6.88 8.02 8.38
C SER A 152 -5.47 8.56 8.12
N VAL A 153 -5.26 9.14 6.95
CA VAL A 153 -3.94 9.55 6.45
C VAL A 153 -3.90 11.05 6.22
N GLN A 154 -2.95 11.73 6.85
CA GLN A 154 -2.71 13.14 6.61
C GLN A 154 -1.63 13.34 5.55
N THR A 155 -2.00 13.86 4.38
CA THR A 155 -1.07 14.03 3.26
C THR A 155 -1.29 15.33 2.50
N LYS A 156 -0.21 15.87 1.93
CA LYS A 156 -0.25 16.95 0.94
C LYS A 156 -0.51 16.42 -0.47
N PHE A 157 -0.29 15.12 -0.67
CA PHE A 157 -0.27 14.47 -1.98
C PHE A 157 -1.27 13.32 -2.02
N GLU A 158 -2.56 13.66 -2.06
CA GLU A 158 -3.63 12.66 -2.12
C GLU A 158 -3.48 11.68 -3.28
N SER A 159 -3.01 12.15 -4.43
CA SER A 159 -2.75 11.34 -5.61
C SER A 159 -1.52 10.40 -5.48
N LEU A 160 -0.75 10.52 -4.41
CA LEU A 160 0.42 9.71 -4.10
C LEU A 160 0.23 8.90 -2.79
N VAL A 161 -1.00 8.52 -2.52
CA VAL A 161 -1.31 7.52 -1.49
C VAL A 161 -1.44 6.16 -2.17
N PHE A 162 -0.69 5.18 -1.66
CA PHE A 162 -0.67 3.82 -2.16
C PHE A 162 -1.12 2.85 -1.07
N VAL A 163 -1.80 1.79 -1.48
CA VAL A 163 -2.20 0.70 -0.61
C VAL A 163 -1.56 -0.57 -1.13
N ARG A 164 -0.89 -1.30 -0.25
CA ARG A 164 -0.33 -2.62 -0.53
C ARG A 164 -1.08 -3.68 0.25
N PHE A 165 -1.44 -4.75 -0.42
CA PHE A 165 -1.97 -5.98 0.14
C PHE A 165 -0.88 -7.03 0.02
N SER A 166 -0.47 -7.61 1.13
CA SER A 166 0.56 -8.65 1.17
C SER A 166 0.01 -9.90 1.83
N LEU A 167 0.15 -11.04 1.18
CA LEU A 167 -0.27 -12.33 1.70
C LEU A 167 0.93 -13.05 2.30
N TYR A 168 0.76 -13.49 3.52
CA TYR A 168 1.77 -14.20 4.31
C TYR A 168 1.24 -15.56 4.77
N ASN A 169 2.15 -16.47 4.99
CA ASN A 169 1.90 -17.74 5.63
C ASN A 169 2.45 -17.73 7.07
N ASP A 170 1.64 -18.13 8.05
CA ASP A 170 1.97 -18.17 9.49
C ASP A 170 2.22 -19.60 10.00
N SER A 171 2.48 -20.56 9.13
CA SER A 171 2.59 -21.98 9.52
C SER A 171 3.77 -22.30 10.45
N HIS A 172 4.72 -21.41 10.60
CA HIS A 172 5.87 -21.57 11.49
C HIS A 172 5.94 -20.40 12.48
N PRO A 173 5.32 -20.53 13.68
CA PRO A 173 5.42 -19.53 14.74
C PRO A 173 6.89 -19.32 15.14
N GLY A 174 7.41 -18.11 14.98
CA GLY A 174 8.81 -17.76 15.28
C GLY A 174 9.72 -17.63 14.08
N ASP A 175 9.35 -18.15 12.93
CA ASP A 175 9.99 -17.84 11.67
C ASP A 175 9.32 -16.61 11.05
N ARG A 176 10.06 -15.83 10.24
CA ARG A 176 9.46 -14.69 9.54
C ARG A 176 8.43 -15.26 8.58
N SER A 177 7.16 -14.91 8.80
CA SER A 177 6.09 -15.28 7.87
C SER A 177 6.52 -14.90 6.45
N SER A 178 6.60 -15.89 5.57
CA SER A 178 7.07 -15.67 4.21
C SER A 178 5.95 -15.03 3.39
N MET A 179 6.22 -13.87 2.81
CA MET A 179 5.32 -13.25 1.86
C MET A 179 5.35 -14.04 0.55
N PHE A 180 4.21 -14.54 0.11
CA PHE A 180 4.11 -15.34 -1.12
C PHE A 180 3.33 -14.65 -2.24
N ALA A 181 2.58 -13.59 -1.92
CA ALA A 181 1.92 -12.75 -2.93
C ALA A 181 1.79 -11.31 -2.42
N SER A 182 1.80 -10.35 -3.35
CA SER A 182 1.51 -8.95 -3.04
C SER A 182 0.84 -8.24 -4.21
N TYR A 183 0.04 -7.24 -3.88
CA TYR A 183 -0.58 -6.33 -4.85
C TYR A 183 -0.52 -4.92 -4.29
N THR A 184 -0.07 -3.97 -5.11
CA THR A 184 0.01 -2.56 -4.74
C THR A 184 -0.76 -1.71 -5.74
N ALA A 185 -1.56 -0.78 -5.25
CA ALA A 185 -2.33 0.13 -6.08
C ALA A 185 -2.33 1.55 -5.51
N LYS A 186 -2.58 2.53 -6.35
CA LYS A 186 -2.95 3.87 -5.91
C LYS A 186 -4.32 3.84 -5.25
N LEU A 187 -4.47 4.54 -4.12
CA LEU A 187 -5.76 4.65 -3.45
C LEU A 187 -6.86 5.18 -4.37
N ILE A 188 -6.55 6.20 -5.18
CA ILE A 188 -7.51 6.81 -6.12
C ILE A 188 -7.94 5.88 -7.26
N SER A 189 -7.18 4.82 -7.52
CA SER A 189 -7.50 3.81 -8.55
C SER A 189 -8.38 2.68 -8.01
N LEU A 190 -8.50 2.57 -6.69
CA LEU A 190 -9.39 1.62 -6.03
C LEU A 190 -10.80 2.20 -6.02
N GLN A 191 -11.70 1.59 -6.77
CA GLN A 191 -13.11 1.99 -6.79
C GLN A 191 -13.84 1.37 -5.59
N GLN A 192 -14.83 2.06 -5.07
CA GLN A 192 -15.68 1.54 -4.01
C GLN A 192 -16.41 0.28 -4.50
N GLY A 193 -16.34 -0.80 -3.69
CA GLY A 193 -16.92 -2.10 -4.05
C GLY A 193 -16.11 -2.91 -5.06
N THR A 194 -14.87 -2.53 -5.37
CA THR A 194 -14.00 -3.30 -6.28
C THR A 194 -13.54 -4.58 -5.61
N LEU A 195 -13.79 -5.70 -6.29
CA LEU A 195 -13.16 -6.98 -5.98
C LEU A 195 -11.81 -7.03 -6.71
N LEU A 196 -10.72 -7.20 -5.98
CA LEU A 196 -9.40 -7.54 -6.53
C LEU A 196 -9.41 -9.05 -6.83
N ARG A 197 -9.29 -9.41 -8.08
CA ARG A 197 -9.18 -10.79 -8.55
C ARG A 197 -7.75 -11.15 -8.87
#